data_fdf0b8741c35f99cd8ffab6f4817f6ae
#
_entry.id   fdf0b8741c35f99cd8ffab6f4817f6ae
#
_cell.length_a   1.000
_cell.length_b   1.000
_cell.length_c   1.000
_cell.angle_alpha   90.00
_cell.angle_beta   90.00
_cell.angle_gamma   90.00
#
_symmetry.space_group_name_H-M   'P 1'
#
loop_
_entity.id
_entity.type
_entity.pdbx_description
1 polymer ?
#
loop_
_entity_poly.entity_id
_entity_poly.type
_entity_poly.pdbx_seq_one_letter_code
_entity_poly.pdbx_strand_id
1 'polypeptide(L)'
;MNFCSKLSTLGAALVLTTAFASADPLQISSFATGTNVGAYNGSTQFVGADPTTVQLLNTGTVASGEWAPAIGNSQWVSYGDTGPAGPITSPNNVTYTYTTTFTLDAANYAGTLQVLADDTTDVWLNGHQVQGFSAPGTDNQCQQFTPNCVTPVTVNLDSFFVAGVNVLTFDVKQTGGGAQGLDFDGSISQTPEPSSLLLLGTGLIGSAGALFRRMRA
;
A
#
# COMPACT_ATOMS: atom_id res chain seq x y z
N MET A 1 -47.50 -4.31 62.79
CA MET A 1 -46.46 -3.41 62.31
C MET A 1 -45.65 -4.17 61.24
N ASN A 2 -45.95 -3.91 59.97
CA ASN A 2 -45.31 -4.60 58.84
C ASN A 2 -44.22 -3.71 58.24
N PHE A 3 -43.00 -4.13 58.44
CA PHE A 3 -41.83 -3.50 57.76
C PHE A 3 -41.66 -4.12 56.38
N CYS A 4 -42.11 -3.41 55.34
CA CYS A 4 -41.77 -3.74 53.93
C CYS A 4 -40.39 -3.22 53.61
N SER A 5 -39.44 -4.12 53.60
CA SER A 5 -38.06 -3.83 53.06
C SER A 5 -38.13 -3.78 51.57
N LYS A 6 -38.02 -2.57 51.00
CA LYS A 6 -37.80 -2.38 49.55
C LYS A 6 -36.31 -2.57 49.24
N LEU A 7 -35.97 -3.74 48.74
CA LEU A 7 -34.67 -3.98 48.17
C LEU A 7 -34.64 -3.33 46.77
N SER A 8 -33.96 -2.18 46.67
CA SER A 8 -33.66 -1.53 45.41
C SER A 8 -32.49 -2.27 44.78
N THR A 9 -32.74 -3.12 43.77
CA THR A 9 -31.73 -3.73 42.94
C THR A 9 -31.22 -2.72 41.95
N LEU A 10 -30.04 -2.16 42.23
CA LEU A 10 -29.26 -1.34 41.27
C LEU A 10 -28.73 -2.29 40.22
N GLY A 11 -29.34 -2.31 39.03
CA GLY A 11 -28.84 -3.02 37.86
C GLY A 11 -27.69 -2.25 37.28
N ALA A 12 -26.44 -2.63 37.59
CA ALA A 12 -25.28 -2.13 36.89
C ALA A 12 -25.26 -2.71 35.46
N ALA A 13 -25.66 -1.92 34.49
CA ALA A 13 -25.44 -2.24 33.09
C ALA A 13 -23.94 -2.06 32.80
N LEU A 14 -23.19 -3.17 32.78
CA LEU A 14 -21.81 -3.19 32.33
C LEU A 14 -21.80 -3.01 30.81
N VAL A 15 -21.64 -1.79 30.34
CA VAL A 15 -21.40 -1.51 28.93
C VAL A 15 -19.93 -1.87 28.65
N LEU A 16 -19.70 -3.08 28.16
CA LEU A 16 -18.41 -3.44 27.60
C LEU A 16 -18.26 -2.70 26.25
N THR A 17 -17.66 -1.55 26.29
CA THR A 17 -17.12 -0.92 25.06
C THR A 17 -15.88 -1.70 24.69
N THR A 18 -16.00 -2.66 23.77
CA THR A 18 -14.85 -3.25 23.12
C THR A 18 -14.28 -2.20 22.17
N ALA A 19 -13.23 -1.51 22.58
CA ALA A 19 -12.43 -0.72 21.67
C ALA A 19 -11.73 -1.72 20.74
N PHE A 20 -12.13 -1.73 19.47
CA PHE A 20 -11.34 -2.40 18.46
C PHE A 20 -10.07 -1.57 18.28
N ALA A 21 -8.94 -2.08 18.75
CA ALA A 21 -7.67 -1.54 18.37
C ALA A 21 -7.49 -1.87 16.88
N SER A 22 -7.76 -0.91 16.02
CA SER A 22 -7.26 -0.96 14.64
C SER A 22 -5.76 -0.74 14.74
N ALA A 23 -4.96 -1.66 14.22
CA ALA A 23 -3.55 -1.39 14.04
C ALA A 23 -3.40 -0.21 13.07
N ASP A 24 -2.43 0.66 13.32
CA ASP A 24 -2.14 1.74 12.40
C ASP A 24 -1.81 1.17 11.01
N PRO A 25 -2.27 1.82 9.93
CA PRO A 25 -1.96 1.37 8.58
C PRO A 25 -0.45 1.32 8.34
N LEU A 26 0.02 0.21 7.78
CA LEU A 26 1.39 0.11 7.31
C LEU A 26 1.56 0.98 6.07
N GLN A 27 2.46 1.96 6.12
CA GLN A 27 2.80 2.78 4.96
C GLN A 27 3.88 2.10 4.12
N ILE A 28 3.69 2.09 2.82
CA ILE A 28 4.66 1.58 1.83
C ILE A 28 4.88 2.64 0.76
N SER A 29 6.14 2.94 0.50
CA SER A 29 6.51 3.96 -0.50
C SER A 29 7.83 3.62 -1.17
N SER A 30 8.03 4.14 -2.38
CA SER A 30 9.26 3.94 -3.14
C SER A 30 10.48 4.54 -2.44
N PHE A 31 10.30 5.70 -1.77
CA PHE A 31 11.33 6.37 -1.01
C PHE A 31 10.69 7.41 -0.08
N ALA A 32 11.09 7.48 1.18
CA ALA A 32 10.49 8.39 2.15
C ALA A 32 10.81 9.86 1.83
N THR A 33 9.82 10.75 2.01
CA THR A 33 9.99 12.20 1.88
C THR A 33 11.09 12.72 2.80
N GLY A 34 11.88 13.66 2.31
CA GLY A 34 12.98 14.29 3.06
C GLY A 34 14.29 13.53 3.00
N THR A 35 14.38 12.42 2.29
CA THR A 35 15.63 11.74 2.03
C THR A 35 16.51 12.57 1.09
N ASN A 36 17.81 12.56 1.32
CA ASN A 36 18.75 13.33 0.50
C ASN A 36 18.77 12.81 -0.93
N VAL A 37 18.76 13.73 -1.84
CA VAL A 37 18.94 13.50 -3.28
C VAL A 37 20.19 12.66 -3.53
N GLY A 38 20.08 11.62 -4.36
CA GLY A 38 21.17 10.69 -4.65
C GLY A 38 21.45 9.64 -3.57
N ALA A 39 20.69 9.65 -2.46
CA ALA A 39 20.80 8.61 -1.44
C ALA A 39 20.16 7.30 -1.93
N TYR A 40 20.72 6.18 -1.49
CA TYR A 40 20.19 4.85 -1.81
C TYR A 40 19.00 4.51 -0.91
N ASN A 41 17.98 3.88 -1.51
CA ASN A 41 16.82 3.37 -0.78
C ASN A 41 16.95 1.85 -0.54
N GLY A 42 17.11 1.47 0.71
CA GLY A 42 17.18 0.06 1.09
C GLY A 42 15.84 -0.69 1.05
N SER A 43 14.70 0.03 1.04
CA SER A 43 13.36 -0.60 1.06
C SER A 43 12.86 -0.98 -0.33
N THR A 44 13.21 -0.20 -1.36
CA THR A 44 12.89 -0.50 -2.76
C THR A 44 14.18 -0.81 -3.49
N GLN A 45 14.29 -2.01 -4.03
CA GLN A 45 15.52 -2.51 -4.63
C GLN A 45 15.31 -2.80 -6.12
N PHE A 46 16.26 -2.39 -6.92
CA PHE A 46 16.37 -2.83 -8.30
C PHE A 46 16.85 -4.29 -8.35
N VAL A 47 16.19 -5.12 -9.15
CA VAL A 47 16.56 -6.52 -9.34
C VAL A 47 17.58 -6.62 -10.47
N GLY A 48 18.84 -6.41 -10.14
CA GLY A 48 19.94 -6.41 -11.11
C GLY A 48 21.28 -6.68 -10.45
N ALA A 49 22.36 -6.36 -11.15
CA ALA A 49 23.72 -6.55 -10.64
C ALA A 49 24.04 -5.67 -9.43
N ASP A 50 23.42 -4.51 -9.33
CA ASP A 50 23.40 -3.66 -8.14
C ASP A 50 21.96 -3.51 -7.67
N PRO A 51 21.55 -4.14 -6.56
CA PRO A 51 20.17 -4.14 -6.11
C PRO A 51 19.72 -2.83 -5.44
N THR A 52 20.58 -1.84 -5.34
CA THR A 52 20.22 -0.55 -4.75
C THR A 52 19.48 0.34 -5.73
N THR A 53 18.51 1.11 -5.22
CA THR A 53 17.83 2.15 -5.98
C THR A 53 18.33 3.52 -5.57
N VAL A 54 18.34 4.46 -6.50
CA VAL A 54 18.74 5.84 -6.28
C VAL A 54 17.50 6.72 -6.35
N GLN A 55 17.37 7.65 -5.41
CA GLN A 55 16.39 8.72 -5.55
C GLN A 55 16.74 9.57 -6.77
N LEU A 56 15.76 9.81 -7.63
CA LEU A 56 15.98 10.62 -8.82
C LEU A 56 16.11 12.10 -8.48
N LEU A 57 17.20 12.69 -8.94
CA LEU A 57 17.63 14.04 -8.60
C LEU A 57 16.71 15.12 -9.15
N ASN A 58 16.17 14.90 -10.28
CA ASN A 58 15.43 15.92 -11.00
C ASN A 58 14.08 15.42 -11.46
N THR A 59 13.33 15.08 -10.50
CA THR A 59 11.93 15.41 -10.57
C THR A 59 11.73 16.94 -10.68
N GLY A 60 12.81 17.73 -10.77
CA GLY A 60 12.80 19.13 -11.15
C GLY A 60 12.36 19.38 -12.58
N THR A 61 12.29 18.37 -13.38
CA THR A 61 11.46 18.30 -14.58
C THR A 61 9.96 18.23 -14.26
N VAL A 62 9.57 17.96 -13.03
CA VAL A 62 8.29 18.45 -12.49
C VAL A 62 8.15 19.96 -12.74
N ALA A 63 9.21 20.75 -12.64
CA ALA A 63 9.19 22.14 -13.06
C ALA A 63 9.03 22.33 -14.57
N SER A 64 9.43 21.36 -15.39
CA SER A 64 9.16 21.34 -16.85
C SER A 64 7.82 20.67 -17.20
N GLY A 65 7.16 19.99 -16.23
CA GLY A 65 5.91 19.29 -16.45
C GLY A 65 6.03 17.96 -17.18
N GLU A 66 7.23 17.42 -17.30
CA GLU A 66 7.44 16.12 -17.95
C GLU A 66 6.98 14.97 -17.08
N TRP A 67 7.31 14.99 -15.80
CA TRP A 67 6.82 14.02 -14.82
C TRP A 67 5.95 14.68 -13.75
N ALA A 68 5.00 13.93 -13.19
CA ALA A 68 4.24 14.38 -12.04
C ALA A 68 5.13 14.54 -10.80
N PRO A 69 4.74 15.38 -9.84
CA PRO A 69 5.31 15.37 -8.51
C PRO A 69 5.25 13.97 -7.89
N ALA A 70 6.22 13.66 -7.02
CA ALA A 70 6.17 12.42 -6.25
C ALA A 70 4.89 12.31 -5.42
N ILE A 71 4.39 11.10 -5.26
CA ILE A 71 3.13 10.80 -4.59
C ILE A 71 3.33 10.85 -3.07
N GLY A 72 2.45 11.55 -2.35
CA GLY A 72 2.42 11.52 -0.88
C GLY A 72 3.78 11.72 -0.21
N ASN A 73 4.29 10.70 0.45
CA ASN A 73 5.57 10.71 1.14
C ASN A 73 6.70 9.99 0.39
N SER A 74 6.46 9.59 -0.85
CA SER A 74 7.43 8.91 -1.69
C SER A 74 8.37 9.85 -2.43
N GLN A 75 9.28 9.26 -3.18
CA GLN A 75 10.13 9.95 -4.16
C GLN A 75 10.31 9.04 -5.37
N TRP A 76 10.51 9.63 -6.54
CA TRP A 76 10.90 8.90 -7.72
C TRP A 76 12.23 8.18 -7.50
N VAL A 77 12.31 6.92 -7.90
CA VAL A 77 13.50 6.07 -7.80
C VAL A 77 13.83 5.40 -9.12
N SER A 78 15.11 5.08 -9.33
CA SER A 78 15.57 4.24 -10.43
C SER A 78 16.84 3.49 -10.04
N TYR A 79 17.34 2.65 -10.93
CA TYR A 79 18.63 1.94 -10.80
C TYR A 79 19.84 2.88 -10.91
N GLY A 80 19.65 4.09 -11.32
CA GLY A 80 20.65 5.15 -11.45
C GLY A 80 20.00 6.49 -11.71
N ASP A 81 20.75 7.53 -11.95
CA ASP A 81 20.20 8.85 -12.25
C ASP A 81 19.70 8.93 -13.71
N THR A 82 18.55 8.32 -13.94
CA THR A 82 17.88 8.16 -15.23
C THR A 82 16.68 9.08 -15.41
N GLY A 83 16.47 10.02 -14.50
CA GLY A 83 15.39 11.00 -14.59
C GLY A 83 15.52 11.87 -15.87
N PRO A 84 14.48 12.67 -16.20
CA PRO A 84 14.45 13.45 -17.44
C PRO A 84 15.64 14.39 -17.65
N ALA A 85 16.30 14.84 -16.58
CA ALA A 85 17.54 15.62 -16.64
C ALA A 85 18.77 14.83 -16.14
N GLY A 86 18.62 13.53 -15.89
CA GLY A 86 19.70 12.67 -15.44
C GLY A 86 20.71 12.37 -16.55
N PRO A 87 21.99 12.08 -16.21
CA PRO A 87 23.03 11.78 -17.19
C PRO A 87 22.92 10.37 -17.79
N ILE A 88 22.10 9.49 -17.20
CA ILE A 88 21.96 8.09 -17.63
C ILE A 88 20.71 7.97 -18.49
N THR A 89 20.89 7.48 -19.71
CA THR A 89 19.81 7.18 -20.64
C THR A 89 19.52 5.69 -20.61
N SER A 90 18.28 5.32 -20.34
CA SER A 90 17.86 3.92 -20.40
C SER A 90 17.73 3.42 -21.82
N PRO A 91 18.18 2.18 -22.12
CA PRO A 91 17.99 1.57 -23.42
C PRO A 91 16.52 1.38 -23.77
N ASN A 92 16.23 1.39 -25.09
CA ASN A 92 14.90 1.11 -25.60
C ASN A 92 14.51 -0.36 -25.38
N ASN A 93 13.23 -0.60 -25.13
CA ASN A 93 12.59 -1.91 -25.06
C ASN A 93 13.17 -2.83 -23.99
N VAL A 94 13.43 -2.27 -22.81
CA VAL A 94 13.93 -2.97 -21.64
C VAL A 94 12.88 -2.94 -20.53
N THR A 95 12.80 -3.99 -19.73
CA THR A 95 12.02 -4.04 -18.50
C THR A 95 12.95 -4.00 -17.31
N TYR A 96 12.66 -3.12 -16.38
CA TYR A 96 13.40 -2.95 -15.13
C TYR A 96 12.53 -3.40 -13.97
N THR A 97 12.97 -4.42 -13.24
CA THR A 97 12.23 -4.96 -12.11
C THR A 97 12.70 -4.33 -10.82
N TYR A 98 11.76 -3.83 -10.04
CA TYR A 98 11.96 -3.31 -8.70
C TYR A 98 11.17 -4.13 -7.70
N THR A 99 11.70 -4.32 -6.50
CA THR A 99 11.01 -5.01 -5.42
C THR A 99 11.04 -4.19 -4.13
N THR A 100 9.96 -4.28 -3.36
CA THR A 100 9.94 -3.83 -1.98
C THR A 100 9.33 -4.93 -1.11
N THR A 101 9.85 -5.10 0.09
CA THR A 101 9.40 -6.15 1.01
C THR A 101 8.88 -5.53 2.29
N PHE A 102 7.84 -6.16 2.85
CA PHE A 102 7.27 -5.81 4.15
C PHE A 102 6.76 -7.06 4.84
N THR A 103 6.61 -7.02 6.16
CA THR A 103 6.19 -8.16 6.96
C THR A 103 4.82 -7.89 7.57
N LEU A 104 3.91 -8.87 7.45
CA LEU A 104 2.59 -8.85 8.06
C LEU A 104 2.45 -10.01 9.04
N ASP A 105 1.68 -9.83 10.10
CA ASP A 105 1.42 -10.85 11.12
C ASP A 105 0.30 -11.83 10.73
N ALA A 106 -0.53 -11.47 9.75
CA ALA A 106 -1.64 -12.27 9.23
C ALA A 106 -1.76 -12.12 7.71
N ALA A 107 -2.71 -12.80 7.09
CA ALA A 107 -3.01 -12.70 5.65
C ALA A 107 -4.23 -11.84 5.31
N ASN A 108 -5.02 -11.45 6.31
CA ASN A 108 -6.27 -10.70 6.14
C ASN A 108 -6.01 -9.18 6.13
N TYR A 109 -5.33 -8.73 5.10
CA TYR A 109 -5.05 -7.32 4.86
C TYR A 109 -5.69 -6.85 3.55
N ALA A 110 -5.94 -5.56 3.46
CA ALA A 110 -6.30 -4.85 2.25
C ALA A 110 -5.63 -3.49 2.24
N GLY A 111 -5.46 -2.92 1.06
CA GLY A 111 -4.85 -1.62 0.92
C GLY A 111 -4.92 -1.09 -0.50
N THR A 112 -4.31 0.05 -0.69
CA THR A 112 -4.19 0.69 -1.99
C THR A 112 -2.81 1.30 -2.17
N LEU A 113 -2.32 1.26 -3.42
CA LEU A 113 -1.16 2.01 -3.86
C LEU A 113 -1.58 3.01 -4.92
N GLN A 114 -0.96 4.18 -4.93
CA GLN A 114 -0.87 5.01 -6.11
C GLN A 114 0.49 4.78 -6.76
N VAL A 115 0.53 4.63 -8.08
CA VAL A 115 1.73 4.25 -8.81
C VAL A 115 1.91 5.17 -10.02
N LEU A 116 3.11 5.68 -10.20
CA LEU A 116 3.59 6.38 -11.38
C LEU A 116 4.80 5.61 -11.93
N ALA A 117 4.97 5.58 -13.24
CA ALA A 117 6.12 4.95 -13.89
C ALA A 117 6.47 5.64 -15.20
N ASP A 118 7.70 5.56 -15.61
CA ASP A 118 8.16 5.96 -16.93
C ASP A 118 8.83 4.75 -17.63
N ASP A 119 8.23 4.21 -18.70
CA ASP A 119 6.96 4.61 -19.37
C ASP A 119 5.70 4.08 -18.69
N THR A 120 5.72 2.82 -18.21
CA THR A 120 4.58 2.13 -17.59
C THR A 120 5.08 0.97 -16.72
N THR A 121 4.24 0.39 -15.89
CA THR A 121 4.62 -0.75 -15.04
C THR A 121 3.48 -1.74 -14.82
N ASP A 122 3.85 -3.02 -14.74
CA ASP A 122 3.05 -4.05 -14.06
C ASP A 122 3.29 -3.97 -12.55
N VAL A 123 2.29 -4.35 -11.76
CA VAL A 123 2.43 -4.50 -10.31
C VAL A 123 2.02 -5.90 -9.89
N TRP A 124 2.85 -6.53 -9.09
CA TRP A 124 2.66 -7.89 -8.60
C TRP A 124 2.76 -7.92 -7.07
N LEU A 125 1.87 -8.66 -6.43
CA LEU A 125 1.95 -8.97 -5.01
C LEU A 125 2.16 -10.47 -4.83
N ASN A 126 3.27 -10.86 -4.21
CA ASN A 126 3.65 -12.26 -3.99
C ASN A 126 3.56 -13.14 -5.26
N GLY A 127 3.97 -12.58 -6.40
CA GLY A 127 3.94 -13.26 -7.70
C GLY A 127 2.57 -13.31 -8.39
N HIS A 128 1.55 -12.66 -7.84
CA HIS A 128 0.24 -12.49 -8.46
C HIS A 128 0.10 -11.07 -9.02
N GLN A 129 -0.27 -10.96 -10.29
CA GLN A 129 -0.47 -9.66 -10.93
C GLN A 129 -1.71 -8.98 -10.35
N VAL A 130 -1.54 -7.79 -9.80
CA VAL A 130 -2.61 -6.95 -9.25
C VAL A 130 -2.92 -5.75 -10.13
N GLN A 131 -1.96 -5.33 -10.96
CA GLN A 131 -2.14 -4.32 -11.99
C GLN A 131 -1.31 -4.70 -13.22
N GLY A 132 -1.94 -4.81 -14.36
CA GLY A 132 -1.26 -4.94 -15.65
C GLY A 132 -1.05 -3.58 -16.30
N PHE A 133 0.03 -3.43 -17.03
CA PHE A 133 0.19 -2.28 -17.91
C PHE A 133 -0.63 -2.44 -19.20
N SER A 134 -1.02 -1.34 -19.79
CA SER A 134 -1.51 -1.33 -21.17
C SER A 134 -0.40 -1.81 -22.10
N ALA A 135 -0.73 -2.59 -23.11
CA ALA A 135 0.28 -3.14 -24.03
C ALA A 135 1.22 -2.04 -24.52
N PRO A 136 2.54 -2.28 -24.52
CA PRO A 136 3.50 -1.28 -24.95
C PRO A 136 3.21 -0.91 -26.41
N GLY A 137 2.89 0.36 -26.62
CA GLY A 137 2.88 0.94 -27.96
C GLY A 137 4.29 1.05 -28.53
N THR A 138 4.38 1.55 -29.72
CA THR A 138 5.67 1.90 -30.36
C THR A 138 6.14 3.29 -29.92
N ASP A 139 5.47 3.89 -28.95
CA ASP A 139 5.72 5.25 -28.54
C ASP A 139 6.70 5.31 -27.37
N ASN A 140 7.51 6.33 -27.45
CA ASN A 140 8.55 6.70 -26.49
C ASN A 140 8.12 7.85 -25.56
N GLN A 141 6.82 8.09 -25.43
CA GLN A 141 6.29 9.11 -24.52
C GLN A 141 5.62 8.46 -23.33
N CYS A 142 6.17 8.68 -22.17
CA CYS A 142 5.68 8.12 -20.90
C CYS A 142 4.22 8.43 -20.58
N GLN A 143 3.56 9.31 -21.32
CA GLN A 143 2.17 9.72 -21.07
C GLN A 143 1.11 8.83 -21.73
N GLN A 144 1.49 7.89 -22.60
CA GLN A 144 0.52 7.14 -23.41
C GLN A 144 -0.15 5.97 -22.67
N PHE A 145 0.52 5.35 -21.74
CA PHE A 145 0.04 4.16 -21.05
C PHE A 145 -0.09 4.41 -19.56
N THR A 146 -0.95 3.70 -18.87
CA THR A 146 -1.12 3.83 -17.42
C THR A 146 -0.76 2.51 -16.72
N PRO A 147 -0.10 2.54 -15.56
CA PRO A 147 0.46 3.74 -14.89
C PRO A 147 1.50 4.45 -15.75
N ASN A 148 1.58 5.77 -15.69
CA ASN A 148 2.52 6.55 -16.49
C ASN A 148 3.24 7.63 -15.65
N CYS A 149 4.05 8.47 -16.29
CA CYS A 149 4.84 9.47 -15.58
C CYS A 149 4.06 10.70 -15.08
N VAL A 150 2.81 10.89 -15.50
CA VAL A 150 2.01 12.08 -15.15
C VAL A 150 0.68 11.78 -14.47
N THR A 151 0.13 10.59 -14.70
CA THR A 151 -1.18 10.19 -14.16
C THR A 151 -1.03 8.97 -13.27
N PRO A 152 -1.13 9.14 -11.94
CA PRO A 152 -1.06 8.02 -11.02
C PRO A 152 -2.27 7.08 -11.20
N VAL A 153 -2.02 5.79 -11.08
CA VAL A 153 -3.08 4.77 -11.05
C VAL A 153 -3.21 4.24 -9.63
N THR A 154 -4.45 4.11 -9.17
CA THR A 154 -4.74 3.43 -7.92
C THR A 154 -4.79 1.92 -8.15
N VAL A 155 -3.90 1.20 -7.50
CA VAL A 155 -3.82 -0.26 -7.50
C VAL A 155 -4.44 -0.77 -6.20
N ASN A 156 -5.45 -1.64 -6.30
CA ASN A 156 -6.07 -2.27 -5.14
C ASN A 156 -5.26 -3.51 -4.74
N LEU A 157 -5.00 -3.62 -3.45
CA LEU A 157 -4.33 -4.74 -2.82
C LEU A 157 -5.31 -5.46 -1.89
N ASP A 158 -6.25 -6.20 -2.46
CA ASP A 158 -7.36 -6.82 -1.72
C ASP A 158 -7.14 -8.31 -1.46
N SER A 159 -6.11 -8.90 -2.08
CA SER A 159 -5.84 -10.34 -2.04
C SER A 159 -4.35 -10.62 -2.16
N PHE A 160 -3.99 -11.91 -2.02
CA PHE A 160 -2.62 -12.41 -2.14
C PHE A 160 -1.65 -12.02 -1.04
N PHE A 161 -2.11 -11.37 0.03
CA PHE A 161 -1.30 -11.19 1.23
C PHE A 161 -1.06 -12.53 1.94
N VAL A 162 0.12 -12.66 2.55
CA VAL A 162 0.48 -13.82 3.38
C VAL A 162 0.97 -13.35 4.76
N ALA A 163 0.83 -14.20 5.75
CA ALA A 163 1.52 -13.98 7.01
C ALA A 163 3.03 -14.15 6.81
N GLY A 164 3.83 -13.24 7.36
CA GLY A 164 5.26 -13.19 7.14
C GLY A 164 5.65 -12.18 6.07
N VAL A 165 6.69 -12.48 5.33
CA VAL A 165 7.25 -11.58 4.31
C VAL A 165 6.36 -11.55 3.08
N ASN A 166 5.99 -10.34 2.67
CA ASN A 166 5.31 -10.04 1.43
C ASN A 166 6.24 -9.28 0.49
N VAL A 167 6.09 -9.50 -0.81
CA VAL A 167 6.91 -8.88 -1.85
C VAL A 167 6.01 -8.18 -2.85
N LEU A 168 6.18 -6.86 -2.98
CA LEU A 168 5.67 -6.10 -4.12
C LEU A 168 6.75 -6.05 -5.19
N THR A 169 6.36 -6.35 -6.42
CA THR A 169 7.24 -6.27 -7.59
C THR A 169 6.63 -5.33 -8.62
N PHE A 170 7.48 -4.51 -9.20
CA PHE A 170 7.13 -3.57 -10.27
C PHE A 170 8.02 -3.86 -11.47
N ASP A 171 7.41 -4.22 -12.59
CA ASP A 171 8.10 -4.43 -13.85
C ASP A 171 7.92 -3.19 -14.73
N VAL A 172 8.83 -2.23 -14.58
CA VAL A 172 8.79 -0.95 -15.30
C VAL A 172 9.30 -1.14 -16.72
N LYS A 173 8.44 -0.89 -17.67
CA LYS A 173 8.72 -1.03 -19.09
C LYS A 173 9.19 0.30 -19.67
N GLN A 174 10.36 0.27 -20.29
CA GLN A 174 10.94 1.38 -21.06
C GLN A 174 10.77 1.13 -22.55
N THR A 175 10.13 2.04 -23.24
CA THR A 175 9.99 2.07 -24.71
C THR A 175 10.58 3.37 -25.28
N GLY A 176 11.25 3.31 -26.42
CA GLY A 176 11.90 4.48 -27.03
C GLY A 176 13.29 4.82 -26.49
N GLY A 177 13.59 4.43 -25.26
CA GLY A 177 14.79 4.83 -24.54
C GLY A 177 14.68 6.26 -23.99
N GLY A 178 15.50 6.60 -22.99
CA GLY A 178 15.46 7.92 -22.38
C GLY A 178 15.39 7.86 -20.86
N ALA A 179 14.54 8.69 -20.28
CA ALA A 179 14.28 8.71 -18.85
C ALA A 179 13.55 7.42 -18.40
N GLN A 180 13.80 7.00 -17.18
CA GLN A 180 13.16 5.82 -16.59
C GLN A 180 13.03 6.01 -15.07
N GLY A 181 11.90 5.65 -14.51
CA GLY A 181 11.69 5.74 -13.07
C GLY A 181 10.41 5.10 -12.60
N LEU A 182 10.34 4.92 -11.30
CA LEU A 182 9.20 4.39 -10.57
C LEU A 182 8.92 5.30 -9.36
N ASP A 183 7.65 5.54 -9.09
CA ASP A 183 7.20 6.18 -7.86
C ASP A 183 5.91 5.53 -7.38
N PHE A 184 5.81 5.26 -6.08
CA PHE A 184 4.60 4.73 -5.48
C PHE A 184 4.48 5.11 -4.01
N ASP A 185 3.26 5.28 -3.57
CA ASP A 185 2.90 5.48 -2.17
C ASP A 185 1.55 4.84 -1.87
N GLY A 186 1.39 4.29 -0.67
CA GLY A 186 0.14 3.70 -0.25
C GLY A 186 0.15 3.16 1.16
N SER A 187 -0.97 2.53 1.52
CA SER A 187 -1.16 1.98 2.85
C SER A 187 -1.89 0.64 2.83
N ILE A 188 -1.55 -0.19 3.80
CA ILE A 188 -2.14 -1.51 4.01
C ILE A 188 -2.69 -1.56 5.43
N SER A 189 -3.91 -2.02 5.59
CA SER A 189 -4.56 -2.20 6.91
C SER A 189 -5.10 -3.61 7.05
N GLN A 190 -5.12 -4.10 8.28
CA GLN A 190 -5.76 -5.37 8.57
C GLN A 190 -7.27 -5.24 8.45
N THR A 191 -7.89 -6.16 7.71
CA THR A 191 -9.34 -6.24 7.60
C THR A 191 -9.90 -7.03 8.79
N PRO A 192 -10.90 -6.49 9.52
CA PRO A 192 -11.53 -7.24 10.63
C PRO A 192 -12.14 -8.55 10.12
N GLU A 193 -11.86 -9.64 10.81
CA GLU A 193 -12.45 -10.93 10.45
C GLU A 193 -13.97 -10.91 10.66
N PRO A 194 -14.78 -11.31 9.67
CA PRO A 194 -16.23 -11.38 9.80
C PRO A 194 -16.69 -12.24 10.99
N SER A 195 -15.92 -13.29 11.33
CA SER A 195 -16.16 -14.18 12.47
C SER A 195 -16.08 -13.46 13.83
N SER A 196 -15.18 -12.49 13.98
CA SER A 196 -15.05 -11.70 15.22
C SER A 196 -16.27 -10.84 15.47
N LEU A 197 -16.85 -10.25 14.43
CA LEU A 197 -18.10 -9.49 14.51
C LEU A 197 -19.30 -10.39 14.81
N LEU A 198 -19.34 -11.58 14.19
CA LEU A 198 -20.40 -12.56 14.44
C LEU A 198 -20.33 -13.10 15.88
N LEU A 199 -19.12 -13.42 16.37
CA LEU A 199 -18.92 -13.91 17.73
C LEU A 199 -19.29 -12.84 18.75
N LEU A 200 -18.92 -11.59 18.53
CA LEU A 200 -19.31 -10.47 19.38
C LEU A 200 -20.84 -10.30 19.39
N GLY A 201 -21.46 -10.30 18.21
CA GLY A 201 -22.92 -10.17 18.06
C GLY A 201 -23.67 -11.30 18.77
N THR A 202 -23.25 -12.54 18.57
CA THR A 202 -23.89 -13.72 19.23
C THR A 202 -23.63 -13.75 20.72
N GLY A 203 -22.43 -13.32 21.17
CA GLY A 203 -22.09 -13.18 22.57
C GLY A 203 -22.97 -12.14 23.29
N LEU A 204 -23.22 -11.00 22.66
CA LEU A 204 -24.11 -9.95 23.19
C LEU A 204 -25.57 -10.43 23.28
N ILE A 205 -26.09 -11.09 22.25
CA ILE A 205 -27.45 -11.64 22.23
C ILE A 205 -27.61 -12.72 23.31
N GLY A 206 -26.62 -13.62 23.42
CA GLY A 206 -26.61 -14.67 24.46
C GLY A 206 -26.60 -14.10 25.87
N SER A 207 -25.77 -13.09 26.09
CA SER A 207 -25.67 -12.40 27.39
C SER A 207 -26.96 -11.69 27.77
N ALA A 208 -27.58 -10.97 26.84
CA ALA A 208 -28.86 -10.31 27.04
C ALA A 208 -29.97 -11.33 27.37
N GLY A 209 -30.04 -12.43 26.62
CA GLY A 209 -31.00 -13.52 26.86
C GLY A 209 -30.86 -14.16 28.23
N ALA A 210 -29.65 -14.40 28.71
CA ALA A 210 -29.36 -14.92 30.04
C ALA A 210 -29.81 -13.96 31.14
N LEU A 211 -29.59 -12.66 30.99
CA LEU A 211 -30.04 -11.61 31.89
C LEU A 211 -31.56 -11.53 31.97
N PHE A 212 -32.25 -11.56 30.82
CA PHE A 212 -33.72 -11.55 30.79
C PHE A 212 -34.33 -12.79 31.47
N ARG A 213 -33.73 -13.96 31.32
CA ARG A 213 -34.15 -15.19 31.94
C ARG A 213 -34.02 -15.11 33.48
N ARG A 214 -32.95 -14.50 33.98
CA ARG A 214 -32.70 -14.34 35.43
C ARG A 214 -33.63 -13.33 36.09
N MET A 215 -34.10 -12.33 35.36
CA MET A 215 -35.05 -11.33 35.87
C MET A 215 -36.51 -11.84 35.94
N ARG A 216 -36.82 -12.93 35.26
CA ARG A 216 -38.16 -13.55 35.24
C ARG A 216 -38.30 -14.74 36.19
N ALA A 217 -37.23 -15.21 36.78
CA ALA A 217 -37.22 -16.25 37.82
C ALA A 217 -37.20 -15.62 39.21
#